data_f8c2b1d5e3471a74c0c6e015752bf807
#
_entry.id   f8c2b1d5e3471a74c0c6e015752bf807
#
_cell.length_a   1.000
_cell.length_b   1.000
_cell.length_c   1.000
_cell.angle_alpha   90.00
_cell.angle_beta   90.00
_cell.angle_gamma   90.00
#
_symmetry.space_group_name_H-M   'P 1'
#
loop_
_entity.id
_entity.type
_entity.pdbx_description
1 polymer ?
#
loop_
_entity_poly.entity_id
_entity_poly.type
_entity_poly.pdbx_seq_one_letter_code
_entity_poly.pdbx_strand_id
1 'polypeptide(L)'
;MKDLFKILLVAVGISVFITACDTDAEIKDPANLTDPDRSEQYYEQLRAYKQTDHPVAFGWFGNWVGAGASLENSLRGLPDSVDFVSIWGNWHSLNDVRKADLAYVQQKKGTRALICFIVANVGDQLTPEGIDPIEYWGEGEQGIRRYANAICDTIDKY
;
A
#
# COMPACT_ATOMS: atom_id res chain seq x y z
N MET A 1 52.68 -38.58 -13.46
CA MET A 1 51.30 -38.60 -14.01
C MET A 1 50.21 -38.58 -12.94
N LYS A 2 50.29 -39.33 -11.85
CA LYS A 2 49.25 -39.34 -10.79
C LYS A 2 49.10 -37.99 -10.07
N ASP A 3 50.18 -37.27 -9.87
CA ASP A 3 50.14 -35.99 -9.16
C ASP A 3 49.62 -34.85 -10.02
N LEU A 4 49.92 -34.89 -11.32
CA LEU A 4 49.36 -33.94 -12.30
C LEU A 4 47.82 -34.05 -12.39
N PHE A 5 47.30 -35.29 -12.34
CA PHE A 5 45.87 -35.56 -12.35
C PHE A 5 45.18 -35.06 -11.10
N LYS A 6 45.80 -35.18 -9.92
CA LYS A 6 45.28 -34.63 -8.66
C LYS A 6 45.24 -33.11 -8.67
N ILE A 7 46.26 -32.45 -9.20
CA ILE A 7 46.31 -30.98 -9.33
C ILE A 7 45.21 -30.49 -10.28
N LEU A 8 45.02 -31.20 -11.39
CA LEU A 8 43.95 -30.86 -12.35
C LEU A 8 42.55 -31.01 -11.75
N LEU A 9 42.31 -32.08 -10.95
CA LEU A 9 41.04 -32.30 -10.25
C LEU A 9 40.73 -31.21 -9.21
N VAL A 10 41.76 -30.78 -8.46
CA VAL A 10 41.64 -29.70 -7.49
C VAL A 10 41.34 -28.36 -8.18
N ALA A 11 42.05 -28.08 -9.29
CA ALA A 11 41.83 -26.84 -10.06
C ALA A 11 40.43 -26.77 -10.67
N VAL A 12 39.90 -27.87 -11.20
CA VAL A 12 38.49 -27.95 -11.71
C VAL A 12 37.48 -27.81 -10.58
N GLY A 13 37.74 -28.44 -9.41
CA GLY A 13 36.85 -28.30 -8.24
C GLY A 13 36.78 -26.88 -7.72
N ILE A 14 37.88 -26.14 -7.70
CA ILE A 14 37.90 -24.72 -7.28
C ILE A 14 37.18 -23.84 -8.30
N SER A 15 37.31 -24.11 -9.59
CA SER A 15 36.63 -23.33 -10.64
C SER A 15 35.10 -23.42 -10.59
N VAL A 16 34.55 -24.53 -10.13
CA VAL A 16 33.08 -24.73 -10.01
C VAL A 16 32.50 -23.95 -8.82
N PHE A 17 33.31 -23.68 -7.79
CA PHE A 17 32.83 -22.91 -6.62
C PHE A 17 32.85 -21.38 -6.81
N ILE A 18 33.60 -20.87 -7.82
CA ILE A 18 33.67 -19.42 -8.04
C ILE A 18 32.52 -18.86 -8.86
N THR A 19 31.77 -19.72 -9.56
CA THR A 19 30.62 -19.32 -10.36
C THR A 19 29.28 -19.35 -9.60
N ALA A 20 29.29 -19.66 -8.31
CA ALA A 20 28.07 -19.82 -7.51
C ALA A 20 27.64 -18.54 -6.75
N CYS A 21 28.36 -17.44 -6.90
CA CYS A 21 27.91 -16.13 -6.41
C CYS A 21 27.79 -15.19 -7.61
N ASP A 22 26.72 -15.37 -8.37
CA ASP A 22 26.20 -14.29 -9.19
C ASP A 22 25.57 -13.29 -8.21
N THR A 23 26.40 -12.39 -7.72
CA THR A 23 25.98 -11.24 -6.93
C THR A 23 25.64 -10.07 -7.85
N ASP A 24 25.03 -10.33 -8.98
CA ASP A 24 24.24 -9.33 -9.67
C ASP A 24 22.97 -9.06 -8.85
N ALA A 25 23.20 -8.61 -7.63
CA ALA A 25 22.24 -7.74 -7.02
C ALA A 25 22.18 -6.52 -7.94
N GLU A 26 21.30 -6.56 -8.93
CA GLU A 26 20.86 -5.36 -9.62
C GLU A 26 20.62 -4.34 -8.51
N ILE A 27 21.46 -3.34 -8.42
CA ILE A 27 21.17 -2.14 -7.64
C ILE A 27 19.99 -1.55 -8.38
N LYS A 28 18.80 -1.97 -7.98
CA LYS A 28 17.57 -1.36 -8.47
C LYS A 28 17.68 0.10 -8.12
N ASP A 29 17.88 0.91 -9.15
CA ASP A 29 17.87 2.35 -9.00
C ASP A 29 16.62 2.71 -8.18
N PRO A 30 16.75 3.40 -7.02
CA PRO A 30 15.61 3.81 -6.22
C PRO A 30 14.53 4.54 -7.02
N ALA A 31 14.93 5.21 -8.12
CA ALA A 31 14.00 5.82 -9.08
C ALA A 31 13.18 4.79 -9.86
N ASN A 32 13.67 3.55 -10.00
CA ASN A 32 12.98 2.44 -10.67
C ASN A 32 12.26 1.46 -9.71
N LEU A 33 12.29 1.71 -8.42
CA LEU A 33 11.42 1.03 -7.45
C LEU A 33 9.98 1.53 -7.54
N THR A 34 9.78 2.62 -8.25
CA THR A 34 8.51 3.22 -8.49
C THR A 34 7.83 2.53 -9.67
N ASP A 35 6.83 1.74 -9.35
CA ASP A 35 5.83 1.21 -10.27
C ASP A 35 6.42 0.67 -11.61
N PRO A 36 6.86 -0.58 -11.68
CA PRO A 36 7.23 -1.16 -12.96
C PRO A 36 6.00 -1.02 -13.87
N ASP A 37 6.16 -0.30 -14.96
CA ASP A 37 5.10 -0.10 -15.95
C ASP A 37 4.72 -1.45 -16.57
N ARG A 38 3.77 -2.13 -15.93
CA ARG A 38 3.30 -3.43 -16.35
C ARG A 38 2.22 -3.28 -17.42
N SER A 39 2.11 -4.27 -18.29
CA SER A 39 1.09 -4.29 -19.35
C SER A 39 -0.33 -4.26 -18.75
N GLU A 40 -1.30 -3.71 -19.48
CA GLU A 40 -2.71 -3.74 -19.06
C GLU A 40 -3.21 -5.18 -18.91
N GLN A 41 -2.77 -6.11 -19.77
CA GLN A 41 -3.08 -7.53 -19.65
C GLN A 41 -2.64 -8.12 -18.28
N TYR A 42 -1.49 -7.68 -17.75
CA TYR A 42 -1.06 -8.08 -16.42
C TYR A 42 -2.04 -7.60 -15.35
N TYR A 43 -2.47 -6.34 -15.41
CA TYR A 43 -3.40 -5.79 -14.42
C TYR A 43 -4.81 -6.40 -14.55
N GLU A 44 -5.26 -6.75 -15.74
CA GLU A 44 -6.50 -7.53 -15.93
C GLU A 44 -6.44 -8.89 -15.24
N GLN A 45 -5.34 -9.61 -15.41
CA GLN A 45 -5.12 -10.90 -14.75
C GLN A 45 -5.01 -10.74 -13.22
N LEU A 46 -4.35 -9.70 -12.75
CA LEU A 46 -4.24 -9.39 -11.33
C LEU A 46 -5.61 -9.12 -10.70
N ARG A 47 -6.43 -8.28 -11.36
CA ARG A 47 -7.80 -7.99 -10.89
C ARG A 47 -8.67 -9.25 -10.91
N ALA A 48 -8.55 -10.08 -11.94
CA ALA A 48 -9.26 -11.35 -12.02
C ALA A 48 -8.85 -12.31 -10.90
N TYR A 49 -7.55 -12.42 -10.63
CA TYR A 49 -7.03 -13.22 -9.53
C TYR A 49 -7.59 -12.76 -8.18
N LYS A 50 -7.61 -11.46 -7.90
CA LYS A 50 -8.14 -10.89 -6.65
C LYS A 50 -9.65 -11.09 -6.46
N GLN A 51 -10.37 -11.57 -7.45
CA GLN A 51 -11.79 -11.97 -7.35
C GLN A 51 -11.98 -13.48 -7.08
N THR A 52 -10.90 -14.27 -7.11
CA THR A 52 -10.95 -15.71 -6.81
C THR A 52 -10.89 -15.95 -5.28
N ASP A 53 -11.16 -17.19 -4.89
CA ASP A 53 -10.87 -17.65 -3.52
C ASP A 53 -9.36 -17.90 -3.41
N HIS A 54 -8.66 -17.04 -2.63
CA HIS A 54 -7.22 -17.10 -2.45
C HIS A 54 -6.83 -16.54 -1.06
N PRO A 55 -5.61 -16.84 -0.56
CA PRO A 55 -5.09 -16.21 0.64
C PRO A 55 -4.97 -14.69 0.46
N VAL A 56 -5.63 -13.94 1.35
CA VAL A 56 -5.73 -12.48 1.27
C VAL A 56 -4.54 -11.81 1.92
N ALA A 57 -3.89 -10.89 1.21
CA ALA A 57 -2.86 -10.01 1.75
C ALA A 57 -3.50 -8.71 2.25
N PHE A 58 -3.31 -8.43 3.54
CA PHE A 58 -3.79 -7.22 4.20
C PHE A 58 -2.63 -6.42 4.79
N GLY A 59 -2.69 -5.11 4.71
CA GLY A 59 -1.70 -4.22 5.28
C GLY A 59 -2.29 -2.92 5.84
N TRP A 60 -1.50 -2.25 6.70
CA TRP A 60 -1.78 -0.92 7.21
C TRP A 60 -0.90 0.09 6.48
N PHE A 61 -1.47 1.22 6.08
CA PHE A 61 -0.76 2.28 5.39
C PHE A 61 -0.85 3.59 6.17
N GLY A 62 0.28 4.00 6.74
CA GLY A 62 0.40 5.28 7.45
C GLY A 62 0.95 6.39 6.57
N ASN A 63 0.80 7.65 7.01
CA ASN A 63 1.36 8.83 6.36
C ASN A 63 0.97 9.00 4.88
N TRP A 64 -0.23 8.61 4.53
CA TRP A 64 -0.72 8.73 3.15
C TRP A 64 -0.77 10.19 2.69
N VAL A 65 0.03 10.51 1.70
CA VAL A 65 0.06 11.82 1.05
C VAL A 65 -0.54 11.75 -0.37
N GLY A 66 -0.39 10.60 -1.02
CA GLY A 66 -0.87 10.36 -2.38
C GLY A 66 0.06 10.87 -3.47
N ALA A 67 1.17 11.49 -3.10
CA ALA A 67 2.18 12.02 -4.00
C ALA A 67 3.57 11.95 -3.36
N GLY A 68 4.59 12.08 -4.16
CA GLY A 68 5.99 12.07 -3.72
C GLY A 68 6.89 11.40 -4.73
N ALA A 69 8.15 11.78 -4.76
CA ALA A 69 9.12 11.25 -5.70
C ALA A 69 9.40 9.75 -5.49
N SER A 70 9.26 9.26 -4.23
CA SER A 70 9.59 7.88 -3.87
C SER A 70 8.38 6.95 -3.80
N LEU A 71 7.16 7.39 -4.04
CA LEU A 71 5.92 6.63 -3.81
C LEU A 71 5.76 6.02 -2.40
N GLU A 72 6.68 6.29 -1.48
CA GLU A 72 6.66 5.75 -0.12
C GLU A 72 5.37 6.13 0.64
N ASN A 73 4.85 7.32 0.36
CA ASN A 73 3.64 7.86 0.95
C ASN A 73 2.45 7.85 -0.02
N SER A 74 2.51 6.98 -1.04
CA SER A 74 1.47 6.81 -2.06
C SER A 74 0.98 5.36 -2.08
N LEU A 75 -0.33 5.17 -2.16
CA LEU A 75 -0.93 3.83 -2.31
C LEU A 75 -0.46 3.15 -3.60
N ARG A 76 -0.14 3.93 -4.64
CA ARG A 76 0.43 3.44 -5.89
C ARG A 76 1.70 2.62 -5.67
N GLY A 77 2.51 2.95 -4.65
CA GLY A 77 3.71 2.21 -4.24
C GLY A 77 3.44 0.87 -3.56
N LEU A 78 2.19 0.53 -3.25
CA LEU A 78 1.85 -0.76 -2.65
C LEU A 78 2.21 -1.92 -3.59
N PRO A 79 2.73 -3.04 -3.03
CA PRO A 79 2.90 -4.27 -3.80
C PRO A 79 1.59 -4.72 -4.47
N ASP A 80 1.68 -5.24 -5.68
CA ASP A 80 0.51 -5.71 -6.43
C ASP A 80 -0.25 -6.85 -5.73
N SER A 81 0.45 -7.60 -4.88
CA SER A 81 -0.12 -8.70 -4.07
C SER A 81 -1.03 -8.24 -2.93
N VAL A 82 -1.09 -6.93 -2.62
CA VAL A 82 -1.94 -6.44 -1.53
C VAL A 82 -3.39 -6.37 -1.99
N ASP A 83 -4.28 -7.11 -1.33
CA ASP A 83 -5.72 -7.15 -1.61
C ASP A 83 -6.48 -6.06 -0.88
N PHE A 84 -6.14 -5.85 0.38
CA PHE A 84 -6.76 -4.83 1.23
C PHE A 84 -5.69 -3.98 1.90
N VAL A 85 -5.92 -2.68 1.87
CA VAL A 85 -5.10 -1.70 2.59
C VAL A 85 -5.95 -0.89 3.54
N SER A 86 -5.59 -0.88 4.83
CA SER A 86 -6.22 -0.01 5.82
C SER A 86 -5.48 1.30 5.89
N ILE A 87 -6.15 2.40 5.55
CA ILE A 87 -5.58 3.75 5.57
C ILE A 87 -5.66 4.28 7.00
N TRP A 88 -4.49 4.54 7.58
CA TRP A 88 -4.34 5.10 8.92
C TRP A 88 -4.10 6.60 8.87
N GLY A 89 -4.92 7.35 9.56
CA GLY A 89 -4.84 8.83 9.60
C GLY A 89 -5.22 9.49 8.27
N ASN A 90 -5.53 10.77 8.31
CA ASN A 90 -5.89 11.59 7.14
C ASN A 90 -7.02 11.04 6.23
N TRP A 91 -7.73 10.02 6.68
CA TRP A 91 -8.82 9.38 5.94
C TRP A 91 -9.96 10.35 5.60
N HIS A 92 -10.19 11.37 6.41
CA HIS A 92 -11.26 12.36 6.28
C HIS A 92 -10.93 13.52 5.32
N SER A 93 -9.68 13.61 4.82
CA SER A 93 -9.25 14.72 3.96
C SER A 93 -8.80 14.25 2.58
N LEU A 94 -9.78 13.80 1.78
CA LEU A 94 -9.58 13.43 0.39
C LEU A 94 -9.44 14.67 -0.49
N ASN A 95 -8.20 15.09 -0.76
CA ASN A 95 -7.90 16.04 -1.82
C ASN A 95 -7.77 15.34 -3.18
N ASP A 96 -7.65 16.08 -4.26
CA ASP A 96 -7.63 15.50 -5.62
C ASP A 96 -6.41 14.59 -5.85
N VAL A 97 -5.29 14.85 -5.20
CA VAL A 97 -4.08 14.01 -5.29
C VAL A 97 -4.33 12.64 -4.67
N ARG A 98 -4.92 12.60 -3.45
CA ARG A 98 -5.29 11.35 -2.78
C ARG A 98 -6.39 10.59 -3.54
N LYS A 99 -7.38 11.32 -4.09
CA LYS A 99 -8.42 10.69 -4.93
C LYS A 99 -7.82 9.99 -6.14
N ALA A 100 -6.89 10.65 -6.83
CA ALA A 100 -6.22 10.06 -8.00
C ALA A 100 -5.37 8.84 -7.63
N ASP A 101 -4.66 8.90 -6.51
CA ASP A 101 -3.84 7.79 -5.99
C ASP A 101 -4.72 6.59 -5.56
N LEU A 102 -5.81 6.86 -4.86
CA LEU A 102 -6.80 5.85 -4.47
C LEU A 102 -7.44 5.20 -5.70
N ALA A 103 -7.92 6.00 -6.66
CA ALA A 103 -8.50 5.50 -7.90
C ALA A 103 -7.52 4.60 -8.68
N TYR A 104 -6.24 4.96 -8.69
CA TYR A 104 -5.22 4.14 -9.33
C TYR A 104 -5.16 2.72 -8.74
N VAL A 105 -5.06 2.58 -7.42
CA VAL A 105 -4.92 1.24 -6.81
C VAL A 105 -6.21 0.45 -6.89
N GLN A 106 -7.35 1.10 -6.75
CA GLN A 106 -8.65 0.42 -6.84
C GLN A 106 -8.96 -0.04 -8.26
N GLN A 107 -8.79 0.82 -9.25
CA GLN A 107 -9.17 0.54 -10.64
C GLN A 107 -8.11 -0.26 -11.37
N LYS A 108 -6.83 0.06 -11.17
CA LYS A 108 -5.75 -0.60 -11.88
C LYS A 108 -5.28 -1.87 -11.19
N LYS A 109 -4.99 -1.82 -9.89
CA LYS A 109 -4.48 -2.97 -9.14
C LYS A 109 -5.56 -3.86 -8.53
N GLY A 110 -6.80 -3.38 -8.41
CA GLY A 110 -7.89 -4.10 -7.74
C GLY A 110 -7.72 -4.18 -6.22
N THR A 111 -6.85 -3.35 -5.63
CA THR A 111 -6.66 -3.27 -4.19
C THR A 111 -7.82 -2.51 -3.55
N ARG A 112 -8.43 -3.07 -2.52
CA ARG A 112 -9.55 -2.46 -1.78
C ARG A 112 -9.01 -1.63 -0.62
N ALA A 113 -9.49 -0.39 -0.49
CA ALA A 113 -9.14 0.49 0.61
C ALA A 113 -10.15 0.35 1.75
N LEU A 114 -9.64 0.31 2.96
CA LEU A 114 -10.40 0.33 4.21
C LEU A 114 -9.98 1.57 4.99
N ILE A 115 -10.93 2.20 5.64
CA ILE A 115 -10.64 3.34 6.53
C ILE A 115 -10.44 2.83 7.94
N CYS A 116 -9.46 3.38 8.64
CA CYS A 116 -9.22 3.10 10.03
C CYS A 116 -9.18 4.40 10.82
N PHE A 117 -9.99 4.46 11.87
CA PHE A 117 -10.05 5.59 12.78
C PHE A 117 -10.38 5.12 14.20
N ILE A 118 -9.97 5.91 15.18
CA ILE A 118 -10.33 5.71 16.58
C ILE A 118 -11.35 6.79 16.94
N VAL A 119 -12.49 6.35 17.42
CA VAL A 119 -13.54 7.21 17.96
C VAL A 119 -13.71 6.86 19.43
N ALA A 120 -13.30 7.76 20.31
CA ALA A 120 -13.55 7.67 21.75
C ALA A 120 -14.73 8.55 22.17
N ASN A 121 -14.92 9.68 21.49
CA ASN A 121 -15.95 10.66 21.79
C ASN A 121 -16.65 11.13 20.52
N VAL A 122 -17.86 11.67 20.70
CA VAL A 122 -18.56 12.34 19.61
C VAL A 122 -17.75 13.52 19.11
N GLY A 123 -17.51 13.55 17.81
CA GLY A 123 -16.77 14.62 17.17
C GLY A 123 -15.29 14.34 16.92
N ASP A 124 -14.74 13.26 17.49
CA ASP A 124 -13.33 12.92 17.29
C ASP A 124 -12.97 12.87 15.80
N GLN A 125 -11.88 13.52 15.43
CA GLN A 125 -11.30 13.61 14.08
C GLN A 125 -12.14 14.37 13.03
N LEU A 126 -13.41 14.72 13.31
CA LEU A 126 -14.26 15.47 12.38
C LEU A 126 -14.70 16.84 12.91
N THR A 127 -14.45 17.14 14.17
CA THR A 127 -14.69 18.50 14.69
C THR A 127 -13.57 19.41 14.22
N PRO A 128 -13.88 20.59 13.66
CA PRO A 128 -12.85 21.56 13.30
C PRO A 128 -12.01 21.98 14.51
N GLU A 129 -10.73 22.24 14.26
CA GLU A 129 -9.80 22.65 15.31
C GLU A 129 -10.28 23.90 16.04
N GLY A 130 -10.23 23.87 17.38
CA GLY A 130 -10.62 24.99 18.23
C GLY A 130 -12.12 25.13 18.48
N ILE A 131 -12.95 24.24 17.95
CA ILE A 131 -14.41 24.25 18.19
C ILE A 131 -14.78 23.17 19.20
N ASP A 132 -15.66 23.52 20.15
CA ASP A 132 -16.20 22.54 21.09
C ASP A 132 -17.09 21.51 20.36
N PRO A 133 -16.86 20.19 20.55
CA PRO A 133 -17.64 19.16 19.88
C PRO A 133 -19.13 19.21 20.18
N ILE A 134 -19.51 19.57 21.41
CA ILE A 134 -20.95 19.65 21.78
C ILE A 134 -21.61 20.82 21.07
N GLU A 135 -20.95 21.96 21.00
CA GLU A 135 -21.43 23.13 20.25
C GLU A 135 -21.59 22.80 18.76
N TYR A 136 -20.65 22.07 18.16
CA TYR A 136 -20.63 21.76 16.75
C TYR A 136 -21.63 20.66 16.37
N TRP A 137 -21.66 19.57 17.11
CA TRP A 137 -22.49 18.40 16.81
C TRP A 137 -23.85 18.42 17.49
N GLY A 138 -23.96 19.06 18.66
CA GLY A 138 -25.13 19.03 19.52
C GLY A 138 -25.02 17.99 20.63
N GLU A 139 -25.92 18.07 21.59
CA GLU A 139 -25.98 17.15 22.72
C GLU A 139 -26.81 15.89 22.44
N GLY A 140 -26.52 14.85 23.22
CA GLY A 140 -27.32 13.64 23.30
C GLY A 140 -27.45 12.88 21.98
N GLU A 141 -28.56 12.20 21.79
CA GLU A 141 -28.78 11.33 20.63
C GLU A 141 -28.72 12.09 19.28
N GLN A 142 -29.16 13.32 19.26
CA GLN A 142 -29.12 14.12 18.04
C GLN A 142 -27.70 14.44 17.60
N GLY A 143 -26.82 14.78 18.53
CA GLY A 143 -25.39 15.01 18.27
C GLY A 143 -24.71 13.73 17.78
N ILE A 144 -24.98 12.61 18.42
CA ILE A 144 -24.46 11.28 18.02
C ILE A 144 -24.88 10.95 16.58
N ARG A 145 -26.15 11.14 16.22
CA ARG A 145 -26.66 10.86 14.87
C ARG A 145 -26.02 11.75 13.81
N ARG A 146 -25.88 13.05 14.09
CA ARG A 146 -25.21 13.97 13.15
C ARG A 146 -23.77 13.59 12.91
N TYR A 147 -23.04 13.24 13.96
CA TYR A 147 -21.66 12.80 13.86
C TYR A 147 -21.54 11.47 13.11
N ALA A 148 -22.37 10.47 13.41
CA ALA A 148 -22.40 9.19 12.73
C ALA A 148 -22.69 9.36 11.22
N ASN A 149 -23.65 10.20 10.85
CA ASN A 149 -23.93 10.50 9.45
C ASN A 149 -22.72 11.14 8.75
N ALA A 150 -22.02 12.08 9.41
CA ALA A 150 -20.83 12.69 8.84
C ALA A 150 -19.69 11.68 8.61
N ILE A 151 -19.56 10.66 9.47
CA ILE A 151 -18.64 9.54 9.23
C ILE A 151 -19.08 8.76 7.98
N CYS A 152 -20.37 8.38 7.87
CA CYS A 152 -20.89 7.69 6.69
C CYS A 152 -20.68 8.50 5.41
N ASP A 153 -21.03 9.79 5.43
CA ASP A 153 -20.83 10.71 4.30
C ASP A 153 -19.35 10.83 3.88
N THR A 154 -18.43 10.60 4.81
CA THR A 154 -17.00 10.59 4.51
C THR A 154 -16.57 9.27 3.89
N ILE A 155 -17.12 8.16 4.38
CA ILE A 155 -16.87 6.81 3.83
C ILE A 155 -17.37 6.73 2.39
N ASP A 156 -18.52 7.29 2.08
CA ASP A 156 -19.13 7.27 0.75
C ASP A 156 -18.29 8.00 -0.33
N LYS A 157 -17.24 8.71 0.08
CA LYS A 157 -16.30 9.37 -0.84
C LYS A 157 -15.15 8.46 -1.32
N TYR A 158 -14.99 7.27 -0.70
CA TYR A 158 -13.96 6.29 -1.02
C TYR A 158 -14.46 5.24 -2.00
#